data_a620e7038b1403f2ad6185e5eb001717
#
_entry.id   a620e7038b1403f2ad6185e5eb001717
#
_cell.length_a   1.000
_cell.length_b   1.000
_cell.length_c   1.000
_cell.angle_alpha   90.00
_cell.angle_beta   90.00
_cell.angle_gamma   90.00
#
_symmetry.space_group_name_H-M   'P 1'
#
loop_
_entity.id
_entity.type
_entity.pdbx_description
1 polymer ?
#
loop_
_entity_poly.entity_id
_entity_poly.type
_entity_poly.pdbx_seq_one_letter_code
_entity_poly.pdbx_strand_id
1 'polypeptide(L)'
;DGAMTAGEAFEAMNHAGSLEDTNLLIVLNDNCMSIDPNVGALKDYLTDITTSHTYNRVKDEVWNLLGKLSSFGKTAQEVVSKIETGLKATLLHQSNLFESLHLRYFGPVDGHDVDHLVEIFSDLKDIPGPKILHAVTVKGKGYGPAEKDQTKWHAPGKFNKITGEIFKKIPDTPQPPKYQDVF
;
A
#
# COMPACT_ATOMS: atom_id res chain seq x y z
N ASP A 1 -5.19 2.29 0.39
CA ASP A 1 -4.97 3.75 0.39
C ASP A 1 -6.22 4.55 0.75
N GLY A 2 -7.42 4.12 0.34
CA GLY A 2 -8.67 4.83 0.67
C GLY A 2 -8.85 5.07 2.18
N ALA A 3 -8.54 4.10 3.03
CA ALA A 3 -8.59 4.25 4.49
C ALA A 3 -7.58 5.29 5.02
N MET A 4 -6.51 5.57 4.29
CA MET A 4 -5.50 6.56 4.67
C MET A 4 -5.99 8.01 4.60
N THR A 5 -7.14 8.26 3.98
CA THR A 5 -7.76 9.60 3.97
C THR A 5 -8.49 9.94 5.28
N ALA A 6 -8.64 8.96 6.19
CA ALA A 6 -9.25 9.16 7.51
C ALA A 6 -8.22 9.69 8.53
N GLY A 7 -8.63 10.66 9.35
CA GLY A 7 -7.76 11.25 10.38
C GLY A 7 -7.21 10.23 11.37
N GLU A 8 -8.00 9.23 11.76
CA GLU A 8 -7.60 8.14 12.65
C GLU A 8 -6.37 7.36 12.14
N ALA A 9 -6.23 7.19 10.81
CA ALA A 9 -5.07 6.53 10.23
C ALA A 9 -3.79 7.36 10.45
N PHE A 10 -3.87 8.67 10.32
CA PHE A 10 -2.74 9.56 10.59
C PHE A 10 -2.38 9.61 12.08
N GLU A 11 -3.37 9.67 12.97
CA GLU A 11 -3.14 9.61 14.41
C GLU A 11 -2.47 8.30 14.81
N ALA A 12 -2.95 7.18 14.28
CA ALA A 12 -2.39 5.86 14.54
C ALA A 12 -0.94 5.75 14.05
N MET A 13 -0.61 6.26 12.85
CA MET A 13 0.75 6.26 12.32
C MET A 13 1.68 7.16 13.13
N ASN A 14 1.22 8.35 13.52
CA ASN A 14 1.99 9.27 14.36
C ASN A 14 2.30 8.63 15.72
N HIS A 15 1.32 7.95 16.33
CA HIS A 15 1.54 7.22 17.58
C HIS A 15 2.47 6.03 17.37
N ALA A 16 2.25 5.22 16.34
CA ALA A 16 3.10 4.07 16.02
C ALA A 16 4.57 4.45 15.86
N GLY A 17 4.85 5.58 15.19
CA GLY A 17 6.22 6.08 15.00
C GLY A 17 6.90 6.54 16.29
N SER A 18 6.15 6.82 17.35
CA SER A 18 6.70 7.14 18.67
C SER A 18 7.08 5.90 19.50
N LEU A 19 6.71 4.71 19.05
CA LEU A 19 6.94 3.44 19.75
C LEU A 19 8.14 2.70 19.14
N GLU A 20 9.34 3.17 19.41
CA GLU A 20 10.60 2.69 18.81
C GLU A 20 10.86 1.19 19.04
N ASP A 21 10.40 0.64 20.16
CA ASP A 21 10.59 -0.77 20.55
C ASP A 21 9.52 -1.70 19.96
N THR A 22 8.54 -1.17 19.21
CA THR A 22 7.50 -2.01 18.61
C THR A 22 7.96 -2.59 17.27
N ASN A 23 7.69 -3.89 17.05
CA ASN A 23 7.92 -4.54 15.76
C ASN A 23 6.65 -4.51 14.88
N LEU A 24 6.04 -3.32 14.74
CA LEU A 24 4.84 -3.12 13.95
C LEU A 24 5.17 -3.03 12.45
N LEU A 25 4.48 -3.79 11.63
CA LEU A 25 4.48 -3.67 10.17
C LEU A 25 3.10 -3.21 9.70
N ILE A 26 3.05 -2.03 9.09
CA ILE A 26 1.88 -1.49 8.41
C ILE A 26 1.99 -1.88 6.93
N VAL A 27 0.96 -2.50 6.36
CA VAL A 27 0.91 -2.79 4.91
C VAL A 27 -0.06 -1.79 4.28
N LEU A 28 0.50 -0.85 3.51
CA LEU A 28 -0.26 0.10 2.72
C LEU A 28 -0.61 -0.54 1.36
N ASN A 29 -1.86 -0.97 1.21
CA ASN A 29 -2.39 -1.40 -0.07
C ASN A 29 -2.84 -0.18 -0.88
N ASP A 30 -2.06 0.18 -1.90
CA ASP A 30 -2.33 1.32 -2.78
C ASP A 30 -2.88 0.83 -4.12
N ASN A 31 -4.16 1.11 -4.38
CA ASN A 31 -4.81 0.84 -5.65
C ASN A 31 -5.50 2.09 -6.24
N CYS A 32 -5.20 3.27 -5.70
CA CYS A 32 -5.76 4.56 -6.10
C CYS A 32 -7.29 4.66 -5.96
N MET A 33 -7.92 3.74 -5.22
CA MET A 33 -9.38 3.65 -5.11
C MET A 33 -9.84 3.56 -3.65
N SER A 34 -10.88 4.33 -3.36
CA SER A 34 -11.79 4.08 -2.23
C SER A 34 -13.02 3.31 -2.75
N ILE A 35 -14.21 3.92 -2.72
CA ILE A 35 -15.36 3.49 -3.53
C ILE A 35 -15.15 4.00 -4.95
N ASP A 36 -14.93 5.31 -5.08
CA ASP A 36 -14.49 6.00 -6.29
C ASP A 36 -12.97 6.24 -6.28
N PRO A 37 -12.39 6.74 -7.39
CA PRO A 37 -10.99 7.14 -7.42
C PRO A 37 -10.65 8.10 -6.28
N ASN A 38 -9.54 7.86 -5.61
CA ASN A 38 -9.06 8.73 -4.53
C ASN A 38 -8.74 10.13 -5.05
N VAL A 39 -8.92 11.12 -4.19
CA VAL A 39 -8.60 12.54 -4.45
C VAL A 39 -7.76 13.12 -3.31
N GLY A 40 -7.13 14.25 -3.58
CA GLY A 40 -6.38 15.02 -2.59
C GLY A 40 -4.88 14.77 -2.57
N ALA A 41 -4.17 15.58 -1.79
CA ALA A 41 -2.72 15.66 -1.79
C ALA A 41 -2.01 14.33 -1.43
N LEU A 42 -2.60 13.50 -0.58
CA LEU A 42 -2.02 12.20 -0.24
C LEU A 42 -2.00 11.26 -1.47
N LYS A 43 -3.07 11.25 -2.26
CA LYS A 43 -3.13 10.47 -3.50
C LYS A 43 -2.08 10.95 -4.49
N ASP A 44 -1.93 12.26 -4.67
CA ASP A 44 -0.94 12.83 -5.57
C ASP A 44 0.47 12.48 -5.10
N TYR A 45 0.75 12.59 -3.80
CA TYR A 45 2.00 12.19 -3.17
C TYR A 45 2.34 10.70 -3.42
N LEU A 46 1.39 9.77 -3.21
CA LEU A 46 1.61 8.34 -3.46
C LEU A 46 1.85 8.06 -4.96
N THR A 47 1.13 8.78 -5.84
CA THR A 47 1.35 8.70 -7.29
C THR A 47 2.76 9.16 -7.66
N ASP A 48 3.23 10.27 -7.10
CA ASP A 48 4.58 10.80 -7.36
C ASP A 48 5.66 9.80 -6.91
N ILE A 49 5.49 9.14 -5.76
CA ILE A 49 6.40 8.08 -5.32
C ILE A 49 6.42 6.94 -6.34
N THR A 50 5.27 6.43 -6.76
CA THR A 50 5.18 5.28 -7.66
C THR A 50 5.70 5.56 -9.06
N THR A 51 5.63 6.81 -9.53
CA THR A 51 6.06 7.24 -10.87
C THR A 51 7.49 7.79 -10.91
N SER A 52 8.11 8.10 -9.77
CA SER A 52 9.46 8.68 -9.71
C SER A 52 10.53 7.72 -10.23
N HIS A 53 11.21 8.11 -11.30
CA HIS A 53 12.34 7.34 -11.85
C HIS A 53 13.49 7.17 -10.85
N THR A 54 13.81 8.21 -10.10
CA THR A 54 14.89 8.19 -9.09
C THR A 54 14.56 7.22 -7.97
N TYR A 55 13.32 7.25 -7.49
CA TYR A 55 12.85 6.37 -6.44
C TYR A 55 12.88 4.90 -6.87
N ASN A 56 12.34 4.59 -8.05
CA ASN A 56 12.32 3.22 -8.58
C ASN A 56 13.73 2.64 -8.78
N ARG A 57 14.69 3.45 -9.25
CA ARG A 57 16.07 3.02 -9.41
C ARG A 57 16.75 2.68 -8.07
N VAL A 58 16.56 3.53 -7.06
CA VAL A 58 17.13 3.29 -5.72
C VAL A 58 16.48 2.09 -5.05
N LYS A 59 15.18 1.92 -5.22
CA LYS A 59 14.43 0.75 -4.75
C LYS A 59 15.09 -0.55 -5.25
N ASP A 60 15.34 -0.66 -6.55
CA ASP A 60 15.92 -1.85 -7.15
C ASP A 60 17.35 -2.12 -6.61
N GLU A 61 18.15 -1.09 -6.36
CA GLU A 61 19.47 -1.22 -5.75
C GLU A 61 19.39 -1.71 -4.28
N VAL A 62 18.43 -1.19 -3.49
CA VAL A 62 18.22 -1.60 -2.09
C VAL A 62 17.72 -3.05 -2.02
N TRP A 63 16.75 -3.43 -2.84
CA TRP A 63 16.24 -4.80 -2.88
C TRP A 63 17.30 -5.81 -3.34
N ASN A 64 18.11 -5.46 -4.33
CA ASN A 64 19.24 -6.27 -4.75
C ASN A 64 20.31 -6.44 -3.67
N LEU A 65 20.51 -5.43 -2.83
CA LEU A 65 21.40 -5.49 -1.67
C LEU A 65 20.84 -6.40 -0.57
N LEU A 66 19.54 -6.30 -0.28
CA LEU A 66 18.86 -7.16 0.70
C LEU A 66 18.90 -8.63 0.27
N GLY A 67 18.53 -8.93 -0.97
CA GLY A 67 18.58 -10.31 -1.50
C GLY A 67 19.98 -10.94 -1.51
N LYS A 68 21.03 -10.16 -1.73
CA LYS A 68 22.42 -10.63 -1.62
C LYS A 68 22.87 -10.86 -0.18
N LEU A 69 22.28 -10.19 0.80
CA LEU A 69 22.66 -10.28 2.21
C LEU A 69 22.01 -11.47 2.91
N SER A 70 20.79 -11.86 2.53
CA SER A 70 20.13 -13.08 3.03
C SER A 70 20.94 -14.33 2.69
N SER A 71 21.68 -14.30 1.56
CA SER A 71 22.56 -15.39 1.12
C SER A 71 23.90 -15.50 1.86
N PHE A 72 24.32 -14.50 2.64
CA PHE A 72 25.67 -14.43 3.22
C PHE A 72 25.75 -14.42 4.76
N GLY A 73 24.67 -14.67 5.47
CA GLY A 73 24.69 -14.88 6.94
C GLY A 73 25.23 -13.72 7.78
N LYS A 74 25.18 -12.48 7.28
CA LYS A 74 25.61 -11.29 8.02
C LYS A 74 24.55 -10.80 8.98
N THR A 75 24.99 -10.31 10.15
CA THR A 75 24.10 -9.85 11.23
C THR A 75 23.17 -8.71 10.77
N ALA A 76 21.92 -8.76 11.22
CA ALA A 76 20.88 -7.78 10.91
C ALA A 76 21.32 -6.31 11.13
N GLN A 77 22.23 -6.04 12.06
CA GLN A 77 22.77 -4.72 12.35
C GLN A 77 23.65 -4.12 11.23
N GLU A 78 24.45 -4.94 10.52
CA GLU A 78 25.25 -4.47 9.38
C GLU A 78 24.39 -4.15 8.17
N VAL A 79 23.29 -4.89 8.00
CA VAL A 79 22.29 -4.64 6.96
C VAL A 79 21.58 -3.30 7.20
N VAL A 80 21.12 -3.09 8.41
CA VAL A 80 20.43 -1.85 8.83
C VAL A 80 21.32 -0.64 8.61
N SER A 81 22.61 -0.68 9.03
CA SER A 81 23.52 0.46 8.89
C SER A 81 23.85 0.79 7.42
N LYS A 82 23.91 -0.21 6.53
CA LYS A 82 24.14 0.01 5.10
C LYS A 82 22.90 0.51 4.38
N ILE A 83 21.72 0.04 4.78
CA ILE A 83 20.43 0.55 4.30
C ILE A 83 20.26 2.01 4.75
N GLU A 84 20.53 2.33 6.01
CA GLU A 84 20.48 3.72 6.50
C GLU A 84 21.46 4.63 5.76
N THR A 85 22.65 4.16 5.44
CA THR A 85 23.67 4.96 4.73
C THR A 85 23.31 5.13 3.25
N GLY A 86 22.83 4.09 2.60
CA GLY A 86 22.40 4.15 1.19
C GLY A 86 21.13 4.97 0.98
N LEU A 87 20.15 4.81 1.86
CA LEU A 87 18.91 5.60 1.87
C LEU A 87 19.18 7.07 2.24
N LYS A 88 19.99 7.36 3.24
CA LYS A 88 20.35 8.75 3.61
C LYS A 88 21.05 9.49 2.48
N ALA A 89 21.90 8.84 1.70
CA ALA A 89 22.60 9.49 0.58
C ALA A 89 21.65 9.89 -0.57
N THR A 90 20.52 9.22 -0.73
CA THR A 90 19.58 9.45 -1.85
C THR A 90 18.35 10.23 -1.43
N LEU A 91 17.95 10.16 -0.16
CA LEU A 91 16.75 10.80 0.41
C LEU A 91 16.97 12.21 0.94
N LEU A 92 18.20 12.74 0.91
CA LEU A 92 18.51 14.11 1.35
C LEU A 92 17.77 15.21 0.56
N HIS A 93 16.95 14.87 -0.45
CA HIS A 93 16.17 15.84 -1.21
C HIS A 93 14.66 15.75 -1.06
N GLN A 94 14.10 14.67 -0.49
CA GLN A 94 12.65 14.64 -0.16
C GLN A 94 12.44 13.70 1.03
N SER A 95 12.24 14.26 2.23
CA SER A 95 11.78 13.48 3.38
C SER A 95 10.41 12.86 3.03
N ASN A 96 10.36 11.54 3.00
CA ASN A 96 9.14 10.80 2.83
C ASN A 96 8.20 11.08 4.02
N LEU A 97 6.90 11.33 3.78
CA LEU A 97 5.91 11.58 4.82
C LEU A 97 5.97 10.53 5.95
N PHE A 98 6.09 9.26 5.58
CA PHE A 98 6.12 8.15 6.54
C PHE A 98 7.39 8.17 7.40
N GLU A 99 8.53 8.49 6.81
CA GLU A 99 9.79 8.64 7.54
C GLU A 99 9.79 9.85 8.44
N SER A 100 9.09 10.92 8.08
CA SER A 100 8.86 12.07 8.95
C SER A 100 8.04 11.71 10.19
N LEU A 101 7.25 10.65 10.13
CA LEU A 101 6.53 10.04 11.25
C LEU A 101 7.34 8.93 11.95
N HIS A 102 8.63 8.82 11.68
CA HIS A 102 9.54 7.78 12.20
C HIS A 102 9.14 6.33 11.81
N LEU A 103 8.36 6.16 10.74
CA LEU A 103 8.07 4.85 10.15
C LEU A 103 9.09 4.54 9.06
N ARG A 104 9.81 3.44 9.15
CA ARG A 104 10.68 3.00 8.06
C ARG A 104 9.84 2.61 6.85
N TYR A 105 10.10 3.25 5.71
CA TYR A 105 9.35 3.04 4.50
C TYR A 105 10.03 2.04 3.57
N PHE A 106 9.25 1.06 3.08
CA PHE A 106 9.66 0.05 2.10
C PHE A 106 8.66 0.02 0.95
N GLY A 107 9.15 -0.02 -0.26
CA GLY A 107 8.31 -0.04 -1.47
C GLY A 107 8.58 1.14 -2.40
N PRO A 108 7.71 1.42 -3.39
CA PRO A 108 6.56 0.60 -3.74
C PRO A 108 6.94 -0.76 -4.34
N VAL A 109 6.14 -1.78 -4.07
CA VAL A 109 6.30 -3.14 -4.60
C VAL A 109 5.03 -3.59 -5.32
N ASP A 110 5.14 -4.56 -6.23
CA ASP A 110 3.96 -5.18 -6.85
C ASP A 110 3.23 -6.06 -5.82
N GLY A 111 2.04 -5.61 -5.41
CA GLY A 111 1.19 -6.33 -4.47
C GLY A 111 0.48 -7.56 -5.04
N HIS A 112 0.68 -7.87 -6.33
CA HIS A 112 0.17 -9.09 -6.97
C HIS A 112 1.24 -10.17 -7.16
N ASP A 113 2.52 -9.85 -6.96
CA ASP A 113 3.61 -10.81 -6.95
C ASP A 113 3.74 -11.45 -5.57
N VAL A 114 3.03 -12.56 -5.38
CA VAL A 114 2.94 -13.24 -4.07
C VAL A 114 4.28 -13.84 -3.66
N ASP A 115 5.06 -14.38 -4.60
CA ASP A 115 6.35 -14.99 -4.31
C ASP A 115 7.34 -13.92 -3.81
N HIS A 116 7.40 -12.78 -4.50
CA HIS A 116 8.21 -11.65 -4.07
C HIS A 116 7.74 -11.05 -2.73
N LEU A 117 6.42 -10.98 -2.49
CA LEU A 117 5.90 -10.52 -1.19
C LEU A 117 6.32 -11.43 -0.04
N VAL A 118 6.36 -12.76 -0.24
CA VAL A 118 6.84 -13.71 0.78
C VAL A 118 8.31 -13.45 1.13
N GLU A 119 9.15 -13.20 0.13
CA GLU A 119 10.56 -12.84 0.35
C GLU A 119 10.66 -11.53 1.15
N ILE A 120 9.94 -10.49 0.73
CA ILE A 120 9.90 -9.19 1.40
C ILE A 120 9.47 -9.32 2.87
N PHE A 121 8.39 -10.04 3.15
CA PHE A 121 7.93 -10.24 4.53
C PHE A 121 8.94 -11.02 5.37
N SER A 122 9.64 -11.98 4.76
CA SER A 122 10.71 -12.72 5.43
C SER A 122 11.87 -11.83 5.82
N ASP A 123 12.21 -10.84 5.00
CA ASP A 123 13.27 -9.87 5.28
C ASP A 123 12.82 -8.82 6.32
N LEU A 124 11.58 -8.34 6.20
CA LEU A 124 11.05 -7.29 7.08
C LEU A 124 10.77 -7.75 8.52
N LYS A 125 10.50 -9.03 8.75
CA LYS A 125 10.16 -9.54 10.10
C LYS A 125 11.27 -9.33 11.13
N ASP A 126 12.52 -9.36 10.68
CA ASP A 126 13.72 -9.25 11.53
C ASP A 126 14.24 -7.79 11.64
N ILE A 127 13.65 -6.86 10.93
CA ILE A 127 13.97 -5.44 11.03
C ILE A 127 13.24 -4.83 12.23
N PRO A 128 13.94 -4.29 13.23
CA PRO A 128 13.30 -3.70 14.40
C PRO A 128 12.63 -2.36 14.11
N GLY A 129 11.71 -1.96 14.97
CA GLY A 129 11.00 -0.69 14.92
C GLY A 129 9.78 -0.70 14.01
N PRO A 130 8.96 0.36 14.08
CA PRO A 130 7.76 0.49 13.27
C PRO A 130 8.13 0.74 11.80
N LYS A 131 7.42 0.07 10.89
CA LYS A 131 7.69 0.11 9.47
C LYS A 131 6.43 0.05 8.63
N ILE A 132 6.50 0.56 7.40
CA ILE A 132 5.42 0.54 6.42
C ILE A 132 5.92 -0.07 5.11
N LEU A 133 5.17 -1.06 4.60
CA LEU A 133 5.35 -1.63 3.27
C LEU A 133 4.28 -1.06 2.33
N HIS A 134 4.70 -0.39 1.28
CA HIS A 134 3.81 0.15 0.25
C HIS A 134 3.67 -0.86 -0.90
N ALA A 135 2.51 -1.51 -0.97
CA ALA A 135 2.18 -2.47 -2.01
C ALA A 135 1.19 -1.86 -3.00
N VAL A 136 1.57 -1.77 -4.26
CA VAL A 136 0.73 -1.26 -5.35
C VAL A 136 -0.08 -2.40 -5.93
N THR A 137 -1.40 -2.22 -6.04
CA THR A 137 -2.31 -3.23 -6.54
C THR A 137 -3.29 -2.65 -7.57
N VAL A 138 -3.98 -3.53 -8.26
CA VAL A 138 -5.10 -3.19 -9.13
C VAL A 138 -6.37 -3.80 -8.53
N LYS A 139 -7.33 -2.96 -8.15
CA LYS A 139 -8.61 -3.41 -7.59
C LYS A 139 -9.35 -4.27 -8.60
N GLY A 140 -9.76 -5.48 -8.18
CA GLY A 140 -10.44 -6.43 -9.05
C GLY A 140 -9.52 -7.23 -9.99
N LYS A 141 -8.20 -7.18 -9.80
CA LYS A 141 -7.20 -7.92 -10.59
C LYS A 141 -7.58 -9.39 -10.78
N GLY A 142 -7.49 -9.86 -12.04
CA GLY A 142 -7.82 -11.22 -12.42
C GLY A 142 -9.31 -11.42 -12.82
N TYR A 143 -10.16 -10.39 -12.65
CA TYR A 143 -11.54 -10.43 -13.11
C TYR A 143 -11.85 -9.24 -14.03
N GLY A 144 -11.84 -9.49 -15.34
CA GLY A 144 -11.94 -8.45 -16.37
C GLY A 144 -13.10 -7.46 -16.20
N PRO A 145 -14.34 -7.86 -15.83
CA PRO A 145 -15.41 -6.91 -15.55
C PRO A 145 -15.09 -5.95 -14.38
N ALA A 146 -14.42 -6.43 -13.34
CA ALA A 146 -14.06 -5.59 -12.19
C ALA A 146 -12.88 -4.64 -12.49
N GLU A 147 -11.91 -5.09 -13.28
CA GLU A 147 -10.82 -4.23 -13.73
C GLU A 147 -11.29 -3.07 -14.62
N LYS A 148 -12.36 -3.29 -15.41
CA LYS A 148 -12.94 -2.28 -16.31
C LYS A 148 -13.79 -1.23 -15.60
N ASP A 149 -14.43 -1.59 -14.50
CA ASP A 149 -15.33 -0.70 -13.76
C ASP A 149 -15.23 -0.98 -12.26
N GLN A 150 -14.14 -0.49 -11.67
CA GLN A 150 -13.79 -0.75 -10.27
C GLN A 150 -14.82 -0.18 -9.28
N THR A 151 -15.48 0.94 -9.63
CA THR A 151 -16.52 1.56 -8.82
C THR A 151 -17.76 0.67 -8.75
N LYS A 152 -18.27 0.22 -9.90
CA LYS A 152 -19.43 -0.68 -9.98
C LYS A 152 -19.20 -2.00 -9.23
N TRP A 153 -17.95 -2.50 -9.27
CA TRP A 153 -17.56 -3.74 -8.62
C TRP A 153 -17.10 -3.60 -7.18
N HIS A 154 -17.23 -2.41 -6.61
CA HIS A 154 -17.04 -2.23 -5.19
C HIS A 154 -18.24 -2.80 -4.42
N ALA A 155 -18.12 -3.97 -3.83
CA ALA A 155 -19.16 -4.68 -3.11
C ALA A 155 -20.48 -4.92 -3.95
N PRO A 156 -20.39 -5.57 -5.13
CA PRO A 156 -21.50 -5.67 -6.07
C PRO A 156 -22.69 -6.54 -5.59
N GLY A 157 -22.54 -7.24 -4.46
CA GLY A 157 -23.51 -8.21 -3.98
C GLY A 157 -23.45 -9.53 -4.78
N LYS A 158 -24.61 -10.16 -5.01
CA LYS A 158 -24.67 -11.41 -5.80
C LYS A 158 -24.58 -11.11 -7.29
N PHE A 159 -23.76 -11.88 -8.01
CA PHE A 159 -23.58 -11.74 -9.44
C PHE A 159 -23.28 -13.07 -10.11
N ASN A 160 -23.50 -13.16 -11.41
CA ASN A 160 -23.07 -14.29 -12.22
C ASN A 160 -21.57 -14.12 -12.57
N LYS A 161 -20.71 -14.99 -12.06
CA LYS A 161 -19.26 -14.90 -12.26
C LYS A 161 -18.79 -15.10 -13.70
N ILE A 162 -19.64 -15.73 -14.56
CA ILE A 162 -19.32 -15.98 -15.96
C ILE A 162 -19.67 -14.76 -16.81
N THR A 163 -20.90 -14.23 -16.64
CA THR A 163 -21.41 -13.13 -17.46
C THR A 163 -21.10 -11.74 -16.89
N GLY A 164 -20.80 -11.64 -15.59
CA GLY A 164 -20.63 -10.37 -14.88
C GLY A 164 -21.96 -9.66 -14.59
N GLU A 165 -23.11 -10.34 -14.78
CA GLU A 165 -24.42 -9.77 -14.46
C GLU A 165 -24.64 -9.69 -12.95
N ILE A 166 -24.88 -8.48 -12.43
CA ILE A 166 -25.18 -8.24 -11.02
C ILE A 166 -26.66 -8.40 -10.79
N PHE A 167 -27.04 -9.29 -9.88
CA PHE A 167 -28.44 -9.53 -9.53
C PHE A 167 -28.96 -8.42 -8.63
N LYS A 168 -29.87 -7.59 -9.16
CA LYS A 168 -30.54 -6.57 -8.32
C LYS A 168 -31.48 -7.29 -7.36
N LYS A 169 -31.33 -7.00 -6.05
CA LYS A 169 -32.32 -7.43 -5.06
C LYS A 169 -33.58 -6.58 -5.26
N ILE A 170 -34.64 -7.18 -5.79
CA ILE A 170 -35.95 -6.52 -5.87
C ILE A 170 -36.54 -6.56 -4.45
N PRO A 171 -36.83 -5.42 -3.81
CA PRO A 171 -37.49 -5.41 -2.51
C PRO A 171 -38.89 -6.01 -2.61
N ASP A 172 -39.28 -6.81 -1.64
CA ASP A 172 -40.63 -7.40 -1.57
C ASP A 172 -41.74 -6.35 -1.37
N THR A 173 -41.35 -5.14 -0.94
CA THR A 173 -42.27 -4.00 -0.76
C THR A 173 -41.71 -2.77 -1.43
N PRO A 174 -42.57 -1.88 -1.99
CA PRO A 174 -42.14 -0.59 -2.52
C PRO A 174 -41.35 0.18 -1.46
N GLN A 175 -40.10 0.54 -1.77
CA GLN A 175 -39.27 1.36 -0.88
C GLN A 175 -39.41 2.82 -1.29
N PRO A 176 -39.45 3.76 -0.33
CA PRO A 176 -39.37 5.18 -0.66
C PRO A 176 -38.03 5.47 -1.38
N PRO A 177 -37.99 6.47 -2.26
CA PRO A 177 -36.75 6.83 -2.93
C PRO A 177 -35.68 7.20 -1.91
N LYS A 178 -34.45 6.82 -2.17
CA LYS A 178 -33.33 7.22 -1.32
C LYS A 178 -33.01 8.70 -1.53
N TYR A 179 -32.47 9.35 -0.50
CA TYR A 179 -32.09 10.76 -0.56
C TYR A 179 -31.25 11.09 -1.78
N GLN A 180 -30.24 10.29 -2.06
CA GLN A 180 -29.34 10.45 -3.20
C GLN A 180 -30.00 10.25 -4.58
N ASP A 181 -31.18 9.65 -4.63
CA ASP A 181 -31.91 9.40 -5.89
C ASP A 181 -32.91 10.55 -6.17
N VAL A 182 -33.06 11.50 -5.24
CA VAL A 182 -34.02 12.62 -5.32
C VAL A 182 -33.31 13.95 -5.54
N PHE A 183 -32.04 14.05 -5.16
CA PHE A 183 -31.18 15.22 -5.30
C PHE A 183 -30.00 14.93 -6.22
#